data_630702aae03e18e9fa65acc78e4ce36a
#
_entry.id   630702aae03e18e9fa65acc78e4ce36a
#
_cell.length_a   1.000
_cell.length_b   1.000
_cell.length_c   1.000
_cell.angle_alpha   90.00
_cell.angle_beta   90.00
_cell.angle_gamma   90.00
#
_symmetry.space_group_name_H-M   'P 1'
#
loop_
_entity.id
_entity.type
_entity.pdbx_description
1 polymer ?
#
loop_
_entity_poly.entity_id
_entity_poly.type
_entity_poly.pdbx_seq_one_letter_code
_entity_poly.pdbx_strand_id
1 'polypeptide(L)'
;MKVLFSKDAQRDIAGIYDYIHERNPSAAAKVVLAIRAATHRLAHFPRSGRNGGTANTREIVVPKLPYIVVYRIKPDCTEIVAVFHAAEDRPRGY
;
A
#
# COMPACT_ATOMS: atom_id res chain seq x y z
N MET A 1 -7.90 -12.30 9.20
CA MET A 1 -8.55 -10.96 9.22
C MET A 1 -8.58 -10.43 7.78
N LYS A 2 -9.71 -9.91 7.35
CA LYS A 2 -9.80 -9.42 5.97
C LYS A 2 -9.05 -8.10 5.79
N VAL A 3 -8.60 -7.85 4.56
CA VAL A 3 -7.90 -6.63 4.17
C VAL A 3 -8.81 -5.84 3.24
N LEU A 4 -9.07 -4.59 3.62
CA LEU A 4 -9.91 -3.68 2.83
C LEU A 4 -9.06 -2.48 2.39
N PHE A 5 -9.39 -1.91 1.25
CA PHE A 5 -8.71 -0.74 0.70
C PHE A 5 -9.64 0.46 0.78
N SER A 6 -9.18 1.55 1.40
CA SER A 6 -9.93 2.80 1.37
C SER A 6 -10.02 3.31 -0.07
N LYS A 7 -10.95 4.24 -0.32
CA LYS A 7 -11.05 4.87 -1.64
C LYS A 7 -9.76 5.59 -2.01
N ASP A 8 -9.13 6.25 -1.04
CA ASP A 8 -7.86 6.94 -1.28
C ASP A 8 -6.74 5.96 -1.64
N ALA A 9 -6.66 4.83 -0.95
CA ALA A 9 -5.67 3.79 -1.29
C ALA A 9 -5.91 3.23 -2.70
N GLN A 10 -7.17 3.03 -3.08
CA GLN A 10 -7.50 2.58 -4.43
C GLN A 10 -7.07 3.60 -5.49
N ARG A 11 -7.29 4.88 -5.23
CA ARG A 11 -6.83 5.97 -6.11
C ARG A 11 -5.32 6.02 -6.19
N ASP A 12 -4.64 5.82 -5.07
CA ASP A 12 -3.17 5.77 -5.04
C ASP A 12 -2.64 4.68 -5.96
N ILE A 13 -3.20 3.48 -5.86
CA ILE A 13 -2.79 2.34 -6.70
C ILE A 13 -3.09 2.60 -8.16
N ALA A 14 -4.28 3.15 -8.47
CA ALA A 14 -4.65 3.49 -9.84
C ALA A 14 -3.69 4.52 -10.43
N GLY A 15 -3.30 5.53 -9.66
CA GLY A 15 -2.34 6.54 -10.09
C GLY A 15 -0.95 5.95 -10.37
N ILE A 16 -0.49 5.03 -9.52
CA ILE A 16 0.77 4.32 -9.73
C ILE A 16 0.70 3.50 -11.03
N TYR A 17 -0.40 2.77 -11.22
CA TYR A 17 -0.60 1.99 -12.43
C TYR A 17 -0.54 2.88 -13.68
N ASP A 18 -1.31 3.96 -13.70
CA ASP A 18 -1.38 4.85 -14.87
C ASP A 18 -0.02 5.47 -15.19
N TYR A 19 0.70 5.93 -14.17
CA TYR A 19 2.01 6.53 -14.34
C TYR A 19 3.01 5.55 -14.98
N ILE A 20 3.05 4.31 -14.49
CA ILE A 20 3.99 3.31 -15.01
C ILE A 20 3.52 2.81 -16.38
N HIS A 21 2.21 2.64 -16.59
CA HIS A 21 1.64 2.12 -17.82
C HIS A 21 2.00 2.99 -19.04
N GLU A 22 2.06 4.30 -18.87
CA GLU A 22 2.47 5.20 -19.96
C GLU A 22 3.88 4.90 -20.46
N ARG A 23 4.73 4.34 -19.61
CA ARG A 23 6.14 4.07 -19.94
C ARG A 23 6.39 2.61 -20.22
N ASN A 24 5.73 1.73 -19.49
CA ASN A 24 5.95 0.28 -19.59
C ASN A 24 4.71 -0.46 -19.10
N PRO A 25 3.76 -0.80 -20.02
CA PRO A 25 2.52 -1.46 -19.63
C PRO A 25 2.70 -2.77 -18.85
N SER A 26 3.66 -3.59 -19.23
CA SER A 26 3.88 -4.86 -18.53
C SER A 26 4.41 -4.66 -17.11
N ALA A 27 5.25 -3.64 -16.91
CA ALA A 27 5.74 -3.31 -15.58
C ALA A 27 4.63 -2.79 -14.68
N ALA A 28 3.67 -2.03 -15.23
CA ALA A 28 2.54 -1.52 -14.45
C ALA A 28 1.74 -2.67 -13.81
N ALA A 29 1.42 -3.68 -14.59
CA ALA A 29 0.70 -4.85 -14.08
C ALA A 29 1.49 -5.58 -12.99
N LYS A 30 2.79 -5.78 -13.21
CA LYS A 30 3.66 -6.46 -12.22
C LYS A 30 3.74 -5.69 -10.90
N VAL A 31 3.84 -4.36 -10.96
CA VAL A 31 3.91 -3.52 -9.77
C VAL A 31 2.62 -3.62 -8.97
N VAL A 32 1.46 -3.51 -9.62
CA VAL A 32 0.17 -3.63 -8.93
C VAL A 32 -0.01 -5.01 -8.31
N LEU A 33 0.38 -6.07 -9.00
CA LEU A 33 0.33 -7.42 -8.44
C LEU A 33 1.23 -7.56 -7.22
N ALA A 34 2.43 -6.97 -7.25
CA ALA A 34 3.35 -7.01 -6.11
C ALA A 34 2.78 -6.25 -4.91
N ILE A 35 2.17 -5.09 -5.13
CA ILE A 35 1.50 -4.32 -4.07
C ILE A 35 0.37 -5.16 -3.45
N ARG A 36 -0.47 -5.78 -4.27
CA ARG A 36 -1.57 -6.60 -3.78
C ARG A 36 -1.08 -7.83 -3.02
N ALA A 37 -0.02 -8.48 -3.49
CA ALA A 37 0.56 -9.61 -2.79
C ALA A 37 1.11 -9.21 -1.41
N ALA A 38 1.77 -8.04 -1.33
CA ALA A 38 2.27 -7.53 -0.06
C ALA A 38 1.14 -7.23 0.92
N THR A 39 0.05 -6.62 0.45
CA THR A 39 -1.11 -6.32 1.31
C THR A 39 -1.87 -7.57 1.71
N HIS A 40 -1.94 -8.57 0.83
CA HIS A 40 -2.64 -9.81 1.13
C HIS A 40 -2.04 -10.54 2.34
N ARG A 41 -0.72 -10.48 2.50
CA ARG A 41 -0.07 -11.10 3.66
C ARG A 41 -0.50 -10.50 4.99
N LEU A 42 -1.01 -9.27 4.98
CA LEU A 42 -1.51 -8.62 6.20
C LEU A 42 -2.77 -9.28 6.74
N ALA A 43 -3.48 -10.09 5.93
CA ALA A 43 -4.62 -10.86 6.41
C ALA A 43 -4.21 -11.87 7.50
N HIS A 44 -3.00 -12.42 7.39
CA HIS A 44 -2.46 -13.40 8.32
C HIS A 44 -1.49 -12.79 9.33
N PHE A 45 -0.80 -11.73 8.95
CA PHE A 45 0.25 -11.11 9.76
C PHE A 45 0.02 -9.59 9.86
N PRO A 46 -1.09 -9.15 10.48
CA PRO A 46 -1.42 -7.72 10.49
C PRO A 46 -0.42 -6.87 11.25
N ARG A 47 0.32 -7.44 12.19
CA ARG A 47 1.31 -6.68 12.97
C ARG A 47 2.72 -6.75 12.41
N SER A 48 2.90 -7.28 11.21
CA SER A 48 4.22 -7.41 10.59
C SER A 48 4.83 -6.08 10.17
N GLY A 49 4.02 -5.03 9.98
CA GLY A 49 4.52 -3.71 9.60
C GLY A 49 5.15 -2.96 10.77
N ARG A 50 6.06 -2.03 10.45
CA ARG A 50 6.64 -1.11 11.43
C ARG A 50 5.63 -0.01 11.78
N ASN A 51 5.89 0.71 12.86
CA ASN A 51 5.07 1.87 13.21
C ASN A 51 5.12 2.91 12.09
N GLY A 52 3.96 3.48 11.77
CA GLY A 52 3.83 4.48 10.73
C GLY A 52 4.15 5.90 11.23
N GLY A 53 4.05 6.87 10.31
CA GLY A 53 4.31 8.27 10.59
C GLY A 53 3.25 8.94 11.47
N THR A 54 2.04 8.40 11.53
CA THR A 54 0.97 8.90 12.39
C THR A 54 0.54 7.82 13.38
N ALA A 55 -0.15 8.23 14.47
CA ALA A 55 -0.64 7.31 15.48
C ALA A 55 -1.59 6.29 14.85
N ASN A 56 -1.54 5.06 15.36
CA ASN A 56 -2.40 3.96 14.95
C ASN A 56 -2.21 3.51 13.49
N THR A 57 -1.13 3.93 12.84
CA THR A 57 -0.78 3.43 11.52
C THR A 57 0.45 2.53 11.59
N ARG A 58 0.52 1.62 10.62
CA ARG A 58 1.68 0.77 10.38
C ARG A 58 2.03 0.84 8.90
N GLU A 59 3.24 0.45 8.57
CA GLU A 59 3.76 0.50 7.20
C GLU A 59 4.49 -0.76 6.84
N ILE A 60 4.33 -1.19 5.59
CA ILE A 60 5.19 -2.19 4.99
C ILE A 60 5.80 -1.64 3.72
N VAL A 61 7.00 -2.10 3.39
CA VAL A 61 7.64 -1.81 2.11
C VAL A 61 7.36 -3.00 1.19
N VAL A 62 6.92 -2.73 -0.04
CA VAL A 62 6.72 -3.79 -1.03
C VAL A 62 8.08 -4.37 -1.40
N PRO A 63 8.29 -5.71 -1.30
CA PRO A 63 9.59 -6.29 -1.57
C PRO A 63 10.13 -5.94 -2.96
N LYS A 64 11.39 -5.50 -3.02
CA LYS A 64 12.12 -5.15 -4.25
C LYS A 64 11.58 -3.95 -5.02
N LEU A 65 10.61 -3.24 -4.46
CA LEU A 65 10.00 -2.06 -5.08
C LEU A 65 10.00 -0.89 -4.11
N PRO A 66 10.09 0.35 -4.63
CA PRO A 66 10.18 1.52 -3.77
C PRO A 66 8.80 2.05 -3.34
N TYR A 67 7.87 1.16 -3.01
CA TYR A 67 6.53 1.56 -2.59
C TYR A 67 6.28 1.23 -1.14
N ILE A 68 5.64 2.15 -0.44
CA ILE A 68 5.24 2.03 0.96
C ILE A 68 3.73 1.91 1.01
N VAL A 69 3.25 0.93 1.79
CA VAL A 69 1.83 0.72 2.07
C VAL A 69 1.58 1.11 3.52
N VAL A 70 0.67 2.05 3.73
CA VAL A 70 0.25 2.47 5.07
C VAL A 70 -1.10 1.84 5.39
N TYR A 71 -1.23 1.27 6.59
CA TYR A 71 -2.47 0.60 6.96
C TYR A 71 -2.78 0.80 8.45
N ARG A 72 -4.02 0.50 8.81
CA ARG A 72 -4.51 0.49 10.20
C ARG A 72 -5.12 -0.86 10.51
N ILE A 73 -4.91 -1.33 11.75
CA ILE A 73 -5.58 -2.52 12.24
C ILE A 73 -6.84 -2.06 12.97
N LYS A 74 -7.99 -2.52 12.47
CA LYS A 74 -9.30 -2.26 13.08
C LYS A 74 -9.81 -3.53 13.73
N PRO A 75 -10.87 -3.45 14.57
CA PRO A 75 -11.37 -4.65 15.25
C PRO A 75 -11.76 -5.80 14.32
N ASP A 76 -12.26 -5.50 13.13
CA ASP A 76 -12.79 -6.50 12.20
C ASP A 76 -12.02 -6.60 10.88
N CYS A 77 -11.04 -5.74 10.65
CA CYS A 77 -10.31 -5.75 9.39
C CYS A 77 -8.96 -5.01 9.50
N THR A 78 -8.12 -5.22 8.50
CA THR A 78 -6.96 -4.36 8.25
C THR A 78 -7.32 -3.44 7.08
N GLU A 79 -7.24 -2.14 7.30
CA GLU A 79 -7.59 -1.15 6.27
C GLU A 79 -6.33 -0.53 5.68
N ILE A 80 -6.14 -0.69 4.38
CA ILE A 80 -5.07 0.00 3.65
C ILE A 80 -5.54 1.43 3.40
N VAL A 81 -4.76 2.42 3.83
CA VAL A 81 -5.16 3.83 3.78
C VAL A 81 -4.34 4.66 2.81
N ALA A 82 -3.14 4.21 2.44
CA ALA A 82 -2.30 4.92 1.47
C ALA A 82 -1.28 3.98 0.85
N VAL A 83 -0.91 4.27 -0.40
CA VAL A 83 0.21 3.62 -1.09
C VAL A 83 0.97 4.71 -1.83
N PHE A 84 2.27 4.81 -1.63
CA PHE A 84 3.06 5.86 -2.26
C PHE A 84 4.49 5.42 -2.52
N HIS A 85 5.14 6.11 -3.47
CA HIS A 85 6.56 5.89 -3.76
C HIS A 85 7.40 6.46 -2.62
N ALA A 86 8.42 5.72 -2.17
CA ALA A 86 9.25 6.09 -1.03
C ALA A 86 9.96 7.44 -1.20
N ALA A 87 10.21 7.88 -2.43
CA ALA A 87 10.83 9.17 -2.72
C ALA A 87 9.86 10.35 -2.75
N GLU A 88 8.56 10.10 -2.69
CA GLU A 88 7.54 11.14 -2.68
C GLU A 88 7.23 11.62 -1.26
N ASP A 89 6.62 12.80 -1.15
CA ASP A 89 6.07 13.26 0.11
C ASP A 89 4.92 12.34 0.54
N ARG A 90 4.77 12.15 1.82
CA ARG A 90 3.71 11.30 2.36
C ARG A 90 2.35 11.91 2.07
N PRO A 91 1.43 11.15 1.45
CA PRO A 91 0.10 11.68 1.11
C PRO A 91 -0.73 11.88 2.38
N ARG A 92 -1.55 12.92 2.38
CA ARG A 92 -2.57 13.15 3.40
C ARG A 92 -2.04 13.08 4.84
N GLY A 93 -0.79 13.46 5.05
CA GLY A 93 -0.19 13.51 6.37
C GLY A 93 0.28 12.17 6.93
N TYR A 94 0.25 11.12 6.12
CA TYR A 94 0.80 9.82 6.53
C TYR A 94 2.31 9.81 6.43
#